data_8c878964738e30587a1f26a41bd637ea
#
_entry.id   8c878964738e30587a1f26a41bd637ea
#
_cell.length_a   1.000
_cell.length_b   1.000
_cell.length_c   1.000
_cell.angle_alpha   90.00
_cell.angle_beta   90.00
_cell.angle_gamma   90.00
#
_symmetry.space_group_name_H-M   'P 1'
#
loop_
_entity.id
_entity.type
_entity.pdbx_description
1 polymer ?
#
loop_
_entity_poly.entity_id
_entity_poly.type
_entity_poly.pdbx_seq_one_letter_code
_entity_poly.pdbx_strand_id
1 'polypeptide(L)'
;GPAGGKEAVLRGCHRRELPGAACRSRFFFFFNASFITSTIHLIIICLFIWLYFLFCCFLLFNIDHVSPCFSFPPVCNQLLHSNKAGHRLVLVLGDLHIPHRCNSLPAKFKKLLVPGKIQHILCTGNLCTKDTYDYLKTLAGDVHVVRGDFDENLNYPEQKVVTVGQFKIGLIHGHQVIPWGDMASLALLQRQFDVDILISGHTHKFEAFEHENKFYINPGSATGAYHALENNIIPSFVLMDIQASTVVTYVYQLIGDDVKVERIEYKKS
;
A
#
# COMPACT_ATOMS: atom_id res chain seq x y z
N GLY A 1 63.08 20.91 -0.47
CA GLY A 1 64.10 20.26 -1.32
C GLY A 1 64.84 19.16 -0.61
N PRO A 2 65.77 18.49 -1.29
CA PRO A 2 65.53 17.82 -2.57
C PRO A 2 66.02 16.35 -2.59
N ALA A 3 65.62 15.65 -3.66
CA ALA A 3 66.54 14.95 -4.58
C ALA A 3 67.16 13.58 -4.26
N GLY A 4 67.13 12.78 -5.27
CA GLY A 4 68.13 11.89 -5.81
C GLY A 4 67.65 10.43 -5.78
N GLY A 5 67.49 9.71 -6.86
CA GLY A 5 68.20 9.71 -8.14
C GLY A 5 68.98 8.42 -8.33
N LYS A 6 68.83 7.87 -9.53
CA LYS A 6 69.74 7.05 -10.33
C LYS A 6 69.57 5.54 -10.30
N GLU A 7 69.18 5.00 -11.45
CA GLU A 7 69.94 4.53 -12.60
C GLU A 7 70.60 3.15 -12.38
N ALA A 8 70.20 2.17 -13.16
CA ALA A 8 70.61 1.71 -14.47
C ALA A 8 71.76 0.67 -14.46
N VAL A 9 71.67 -0.29 -15.32
CA VAL A 9 72.70 -0.79 -16.25
C VAL A 9 72.53 -2.32 -16.48
N LEU A 10 71.97 -2.68 -17.59
CA LEU A 10 72.42 -3.38 -18.80
C LEU A 10 73.61 -4.39 -18.74
N ARG A 11 73.43 -5.42 -19.51
CA ARG A 11 74.32 -6.29 -20.31
C ARG A 11 74.27 -7.75 -19.92
N GLY A 12 74.22 -8.72 -20.79
CA GLY A 12 74.40 -8.83 -22.22
C GLY A 12 74.49 -10.31 -22.63
N CYS A 13 74.06 -10.55 -23.78
CA CYS A 13 74.35 -11.53 -24.77
C CYS A 13 75.30 -12.74 -24.43
N HIS A 14 74.87 -13.99 -24.81
CA HIS A 14 75.62 -14.76 -25.80
C HIS A 14 74.81 -15.94 -26.36
N ARG A 15 74.75 -15.96 -27.67
CA ARG A 15 74.29 -17.01 -28.60
C ARG A 15 75.32 -18.12 -28.66
N ARG A 16 74.90 -19.41 -28.77
CA ARG A 16 75.56 -20.43 -29.60
C ARG A 16 74.53 -21.50 -30.08
N GLU A 17 74.69 -21.80 -31.33
CA GLU A 17 73.92 -22.67 -32.20
C GLU A 17 74.27 -24.15 -32.11
N LEU A 18 73.27 -25.02 -32.27
CA LEU A 18 73.00 -26.22 -33.04
C LEU A 18 74.07 -27.37 -33.07
N PRO A 19 73.75 -28.66 -33.54
CA PRO A 19 72.55 -29.17 -34.21
C PRO A 19 72.08 -30.60 -33.81
N GLY A 20 70.87 -30.95 -34.26
CA GLY A 20 70.55 -32.22 -34.85
C GLY A 20 70.12 -33.42 -34.06
N ALA A 21 68.86 -33.82 -34.16
CA ALA A 21 68.42 -35.13 -34.68
C ALA A 21 66.96 -35.38 -34.35
N ALA A 22 66.27 -35.85 -35.30
CA ALA A 22 64.87 -36.27 -35.32
C ALA A 22 64.57 -37.41 -34.36
N CYS A 23 63.36 -37.38 -33.70
CA CYS A 23 62.48 -38.55 -33.59
C CYS A 23 61.10 -38.26 -33.05
N ARG A 24 60.09 -38.60 -33.83
CA ARG A 24 58.76 -39.13 -33.51
C ARG A 24 57.91 -38.46 -32.40
N SER A 25 56.89 -37.86 -32.89
CA SER A 25 55.62 -37.55 -32.26
C SER A 25 55.06 -38.62 -31.34
N ARG A 26 54.81 -38.27 -30.10
CA ARG A 26 53.71 -38.80 -29.27
C ARG A 26 53.01 -37.57 -28.67
N PHE A 27 51.79 -37.28 -29.21
CA PHE A 27 50.83 -36.36 -28.58
C PHE A 27 50.35 -37.00 -27.29
N PHE A 28 50.86 -36.59 -26.15
CA PHE A 28 50.26 -36.76 -24.88
C PHE A 28 49.32 -35.59 -24.65
N PHE A 29 48.01 -35.82 -24.78
CA PHE A 29 47.00 -34.91 -24.29
C PHE A 29 47.07 -34.92 -22.75
N PHE A 30 47.73 -33.97 -22.18
CA PHE A 30 47.53 -33.63 -20.77
C PHE A 30 46.15 -32.95 -20.66
N PHE A 31 45.12 -33.73 -20.43
CA PHE A 31 43.85 -33.21 -19.96
C PHE A 31 44.06 -32.62 -18.58
N ASN A 32 44.02 -31.32 -18.48
CA ASN A 32 44.21 -30.56 -17.26
C ASN A 32 43.04 -30.85 -16.31
N ALA A 33 43.25 -31.65 -15.29
CA ALA A 33 42.25 -32.05 -14.31
C ALA A 33 41.55 -30.84 -13.64
N SER A 34 42.18 -29.68 -13.68
CA SER A 34 41.62 -28.40 -13.18
C SER A 34 40.46 -27.87 -14.02
N PHE A 35 40.35 -28.23 -15.31
CA PHE A 35 39.25 -27.78 -16.18
C PHE A 35 37.96 -28.60 -15.94
N ILE A 36 38.14 -29.89 -15.64
CA ILE A 36 37.02 -30.82 -15.38
C ILE A 36 36.35 -30.49 -14.04
N THR A 37 37.10 -30.15 -12.99
CA THR A 37 36.53 -29.75 -11.69
C THR A 37 35.75 -28.44 -11.76
N SER A 38 36.20 -27.48 -12.56
CA SER A 38 35.51 -26.19 -12.74
C SER A 38 34.18 -26.33 -13.50
N THR A 39 34.13 -27.18 -14.53
CA THR A 39 32.87 -27.44 -15.26
C THR A 39 31.87 -28.25 -14.43
N ILE A 40 32.32 -29.19 -13.63
CA ILE A 40 31.44 -29.96 -12.71
C ILE A 40 30.85 -29.03 -11.64
N HIS A 41 31.64 -28.12 -11.07
CA HIS A 41 31.14 -27.09 -10.12
C HIS A 41 30.08 -26.20 -10.76
N LEU A 42 30.29 -25.75 -11.99
CA LEU A 42 29.33 -24.90 -12.70
C LEU A 42 28.00 -25.65 -12.97
N ILE A 43 28.07 -26.91 -13.37
CA ILE A 43 26.88 -27.76 -13.61
C ILE A 43 26.12 -27.99 -12.27
N ILE A 44 26.82 -28.23 -11.18
CA ILE A 44 26.21 -28.41 -9.85
C ILE A 44 25.51 -27.12 -9.41
N ILE A 45 26.13 -25.96 -9.59
CA ILE A 45 25.52 -24.65 -9.27
C ILE A 45 24.27 -24.40 -10.12
N CYS A 46 24.34 -24.68 -11.43
CA CYS A 46 23.16 -24.56 -12.30
C CYS A 46 22.02 -25.51 -11.90
N LEU A 47 22.33 -26.74 -11.50
CA LEU A 47 21.34 -27.69 -10.99
C LEU A 47 20.72 -27.24 -9.66
N PHE A 48 21.50 -26.67 -8.74
CA PHE A 48 20.97 -26.09 -7.50
C PHE A 48 20.08 -24.88 -7.77
N ILE A 49 20.44 -23.99 -8.70
CA ILE A 49 19.61 -22.85 -9.09
C ILE A 49 18.32 -23.35 -9.74
N TRP A 50 18.38 -24.37 -10.59
CA TRP A 50 17.20 -24.95 -11.25
C TRP A 50 16.27 -25.68 -10.26
N LEU A 51 16.81 -26.42 -9.30
CA LEU A 51 16.06 -27.02 -8.21
C LEU A 51 15.44 -25.96 -7.28
N TYR A 52 16.17 -24.87 -7.01
CA TYR A 52 15.65 -23.76 -6.22
C TYR A 52 14.50 -23.06 -6.95
N PHE A 53 14.61 -22.87 -8.27
CA PHE A 53 13.54 -22.31 -9.09
C PHE A 53 12.32 -23.23 -9.15
N LEU A 54 12.51 -24.55 -9.29
CA LEU A 54 11.44 -25.54 -9.24
C LEU A 54 10.78 -25.57 -7.85
N PHE A 55 11.57 -25.47 -6.78
CA PHE A 55 11.07 -25.43 -5.41
C PHE A 55 10.28 -24.13 -5.14
N CYS A 56 10.76 -22.99 -5.61
CA CYS A 56 10.02 -21.74 -5.56
C CYS A 56 8.74 -21.78 -6.42
N CYS A 57 8.78 -22.34 -7.62
CA CYS A 57 7.58 -22.56 -8.44
C CYS A 57 6.61 -23.54 -7.76
N PHE A 58 7.11 -24.60 -7.15
CA PHE A 58 6.27 -25.56 -6.41
C PHE A 58 5.63 -24.95 -5.16
N LEU A 59 6.35 -24.06 -4.46
CA LEU A 59 5.78 -23.27 -3.36
C LEU A 59 4.76 -22.23 -3.85
N LEU A 60 5.00 -21.60 -4.99
CA LEU A 60 4.05 -20.66 -5.59
C LEU A 60 2.79 -21.36 -6.16
N PHE A 61 2.93 -22.61 -6.65
CA PHE A 61 1.79 -23.40 -7.14
C PHE A 61 1.01 -24.12 -6.03
N ASN A 62 1.61 -24.36 -4.85
CA ASN A 62 0.90 -24.97 -3.72
C ASN A 62 0.27 -23.97 -2.74
N ILE A 63 0.32 -22.67 -3.03
CA ILE A 63 -0.41 -21.66 -2.25
C ILE A 63 -1.92 -21.70 -2.52
N ASP A 64 -2.37 -22.36 -3.60
CA ASP A 64 -3.78 -22.49 -3.91
C ASP A 64 -4.52 -23.60 -3.12
N HIS A 65 -3.83 -24.37 -2.26
CA HIS A 65 -4.43 -25.47 -1.50
C HIS A 65 -4.34 -25.36 0.03
N VAL A 66 -4.02 -24.18 0.57
CA VAL A 66 -4.33 -23.90 1.97
C VAL A 66 -5.77 -23.39 1.98
N SER A 67 -6.70 -24.27 2.27
CA SER A 67 -8.11 -23.93 2.52
C SER A 67 -8.18 -22.78 3.52
N PRO A 68 -8.64 -21.58 3.11
CA PRO A 68 -8.96 -20.56 4.08
C PRO A 68 -10.34 -20.91 4.64
N CYS A 69 -10.39 -21.40 5.86
CA CYS A 69 -11.58 -21.29 6.69
C CYS A 69 -11.83 -19.82 7.09
N PHE A 70 -11.75 -18.91 6.13
CA PHE A 70 -12.19 -17.54 6.23
C PHE A 70 -13.11 -17.27 5.04
N SER A 71 -14.40 -17.53 5.23
CA SER A 71 -15.41 -17.01 4.32
C SER A 71 -15.41 -15.49 4.45
N PHE A 72 -14.71 -14.82 3.53
CA PHE A 72 -14.96 -13.40 3.28
C PHE A 72 -16.45 -13.23 2.99
N PRO A 73 -17.12 -12.20 3.55
CA PRO A 73 -18.48 -11.92 3.14
C PRO A 73 -18.49 -11.83 1.61
N PRO A 74 -19.48 -12.45 0.94
CA PRO A 74 -19.51 -12.58 -0.53
C PRO A 74 -19.43 -11.24 -1.26
N VAL A 75 -19.81 -10.15 -0.60
CA VAL A 75 -19.71 -8.78 -1.08
C VAL A 75 -18.24 -8.32 -1.28
N CYS A 76 -17.31 -8.75 -0.41
CA CYS A 76 -15.90 -8.37 -0.52
C CYS A 76 -15.24 -9.00 -1.76
N ASN A 77 -15.58 -10.26 -2.08
CA ASN A 77 -15.07 -10.93 -3.27
C ASN A 77 -15.61 -10.32 -4.58
N GLN A 78 -16.86 -9.84 -4.60
CA GLN A 78 -17.43 -9.21 -5.79
C GLN A 78 -16.77 -7.87 -6.11
N LEU A 79 -16.43 -7.06 -5.10
CA LEU A 79 -15.74 -5.77 -5.29
C LEU A 79 -14.28 -5.94 -5.72
N LEU A 80 -13.59 -6.92 -5.15
CA LEU A 80 -12.19 -7.20 -5.46
C LEU A 80 -11.99 -7.76 -6.88
N HIS A 81 -13.03 -8.33 -7.51
CA HIS A 81 -12.99 -8.85 -8.88
C HIS A 81 -13.58 -7.91 -9.93
N SER A 82 -14.14 -6.76 -9.54
CA SER A 82 -14.75 -5.80 -10.45
C SER A 82 -13.71 -4.87 -11.11
N ASN A 83 -12.89 -5.38 -12.00
CA ASN A 83 -12.13 -4.57 -12.97
C ASN A 83 -13.03 -4.14 -14.15
N LYS A 84 -14.27 -3.72 -13.89
CA LYS A 84 -15.13 -3.19 -14.94
C LYS A 84 -14.67 -1.78 -15.29
N ALA A 85 -14.52 -1.51 -16.59
CA ALA A 85 -14.18 -0.18 -17.09
C ALA A 85 -15.16 0.87 -16.54
N GLY A 86 -14.65 1.91 -15.89
CA GLY A 86 -15.46 3.01 -15.34
C GLY A 86 -15.73 2.97 -13.83
N HIS A 87 -15.40 1.87 -13.13
CA HIS A 87 -15.49 1.79 -11.66
C HIS A 87 -14.27 2.45 -11.00
N ARG A 88 -14.51 3.25 -9.97
CA ARG A 88 -13.47 3.89 -9.17
C ARG A 88 -13.66 3.55 -7.71
N LEU A 89 -12.73 2.78 -7.16
CA LEU A 89 -12.76 2.35 -5.78
C LEU A 89 -12.00 3.35 -4.91
N VAL A 90 -12.71 3.94 -3.96
CA VAL A 90 -12.22 4.99 -3.06
C VAL A 90 -12.31 4.49 -1.62
N LEU A 91 -11.19 4.43 -0.92
CA LEU A 91 -11.15 4.14 0.50
C LEU A 91 -11.29 5.45 1.29
N VAL A 92 -12.22 5.47 2.24
CA VAL A 92 -12.43 6.57 3.18
C VAL A 92 -12.15 6.07 4.59
N LEU A 93 -11.23 6.71 5.27
CA LEU A 93 -10.84 6.37 6.64
C LEU A 93 -10.28 7.59 7.36
N GLY A 94 -10.18 7.53 8.68
CA GLY A 94 -9.57 8.58 9.47
C GLY A 94 -9.50 8.22 10.95
N ASP A 95 -9.13 9.20 11.76
CA ASP A 95 -9.09 9.09 13.22
C ASP A 95 -8.31 7.85 13.70
N LEU A 96 -7.12 7.62 13.08
CA LEU A 96 -6.30 6.45 13.38
C LEU A 96 -5.60 6.59 14.73
N HIS A 97 -5.13 7.79 15.07
CA HIS A 97 -4.42 8.10 16.31
C HIS A 97 -3.28 7.12 16.65
N ILE A 98 -2.52 6.70 15.64
CA ILE A 98 -1.38 5.81 15.79
C ILE A 98 -0.10 6.66 15.95
N PRO A 99 0.71 6.46 17.00
CA PRO A 99 0.63 5.44 18.05
C PRO A 99 -0.11 5.92 19.32
N HIS A 100 -0.63 7.14 19.36
CA HIS A 100 -1.02 7.82 20.62
C HIS A 100 -2.18 7.15 21.38
N ARG A 101 -3.23 6.70 20.64
CA ARG A 101 -4.40 6.06 21.24
C ARG A 101 -4.51 4.58 20.85
N CYS A 102 -3.92 4.20 19.73
CA CYS A 102 -3.92 2.83 19.22
C CYS A 102 -2.56 2.47 18.64
N ASN A 103 -2.12 1.22 18.81
CA ASN A 103 -0.81 0.78 18.31
C ASN A 103 -0.80 0.50 16.80
N SER A 104 -1.91 0.07 16.25
CA SER A 104 -2.03 -0.25 14.83
C SER A 104 -3.48 -0.42 14.40
N LEU A 105 -3.70 -0.42 13.09
CA LEU A 105 -4.97 -0.81 12.49
C LEU A 105 -5.33 -2.26 12.85
N PRO A 106 -6.63 -2.59 13.09
CA PRO A 106 -7.06 -3.95 13.37
C PRO A 106 -6.57 -4.96 12.33
N ALA A 107 -6.10 -6.13 12.78
CA ALA A 107 -5.51 -7.14 11.89
C ALA A 107 -6.49 -7.61 10.80
N LYS A 108 -7.80 -7.67 11.11
CA LYS A 108 -8.85 -8.01 10.14
C LYS A 108 -9.00 -6.94 9.06
N PHE A 109 -8.88 -5.66 9.41
CA PHE A 109 -8.91 -4.56 8.44
C PHE A 109 -7.66 -4.56 7.55
N LYS A 110 -6.47 -4.80 8.11
CA LYS A 110 -5.23 -4.93 7.31
C LYS A 110 -5.34 -6.04 6.24
N LYS A 111 -6.02 -7.14 6.55
CA LYS A 111 -6.23 -8.24 5.58
C LYS A 111 -7.20 -7.87 4.46
N LEU A 112 -8.15 -6.95 4.71
CA LEU A 112 -9.11 -6.47 3.72
C LEU A 112 -8.53 -5.40 2.79
N LEU A 113 -7.58 -4.60 3.29
CA LEU A 113 -6.96 -3.51 2.56
C LEU A 113 -5.79 -4.04 1.71
N VAL A 114 -6.12 -4.55 0.52
CA VAL A 114 -5.15 -5.14 -0.41
C VAL A 114 -4.58 -4.07 -1.33
N PRO A 115 -3.24 -3.94 -1.45
CA PRO A 115 -2.60 -3.01 -2.37
C PRO A 115 -3.01 -3.24 -3.83
N GLY A 116 -3.07 -2.14 -4.61
CA GLY A 116 -3.34 -2.18 -6.05
C GLY A 116 -4.80 -2.35 -6.47
N LYS A 117 -5.74 -2.42 -5.52
CA LYS A 117 -7.18 -2.47 -5.80
C LYS A 117 -7.85 -1.10 -5.62
N ILE A 118 -7.37 -0.30 -4.69
CA ILE A 118 -7.90 1.01 -4.35
C ILE A 118 -7.20 2.05 -5.22
N GLN A 119 -7.97 2.93 -5.88
CA GLN A 119 -7.40 4.00 -6.71
C GLN A 119 -7.12 5.25 -5.86
N HIS A 120 -8.07 5.64 -5.02
CA HIS A 120 -7.98 6.85 -4.20
C HIS A 120 -8.17 6.52 -2.72
N ILE A 121 -7.43 7.21 -1.86
CA ILE A 121 -7.66 7.20 -0.42
C ILE A 121 -8.00 8.63 0.02
N LEU A 122 -9.12 8.78 0.71
CA LEU A 122 -9.57 10.03 1.33
C LEU A 122 -9.50 9.86 2.85
N CYS A 123 -8.57 10.56 3.48
CA CYS A 123 -8.32 10.45 4.92
C CYS A 123 -8.76 11.73 5.63
N THR A 124 -9.64 11.59 6.62
CA THR A 124 -10.14 12.72 7.43
C THR A 124 -9.12 13.27 8.41
N GLY A 125 -7.92 12.71 8.50
CA GLY A 125 -6.85 13.19 9.38
C GLY A 125 -6.65 12.35 10.62
N ASN A 126 -5.93 12.93 11.59
CA ASN A 126 -5.49 12.25 12.82
C ASN A 126 -4.69 10.97 12.53
N LEU A 127 -3.77 11.06 11.55
CA LEU A 127 -2.77 10.03 11.28
C LEU A 127 -1.68 10.01 12.36
N CYS A 128 -1.36 11.19 12.89
CA CYS A 128 -0.35 11.49 13.92
C CYS A 128 1.11 11.23 13.51
N THR A 129 1.40 10.33 12.58
CA THR A 129 2.78 10.02 12.17
C THR A 129 2.91 9.89 10.65
N LYS A 130 4.14 10.14 10.17
CA LYS A 130 4.48 9.94 8.77
C LYS A 130 4.42 8.46 8.37
N ASP A 131 4.78 7.54 9.27
CA ASP A 131 4.78 6.10 9.00
C ASP A 131 3.37 5.61 8.63
N THR A 132 2.34 6.15 9.30
CA THR A 132 0.94 5.87 8.98
C THR A 132 0.57 6.39 7.57
N TYR A 133 1.05 7.57 7.20
CA TYR A 133 0.87 8.09 5.85
C TYR A 133 1.58 7.23 4.81
N ASP A 134 2.83 6.84 5.07
CA ASP A 134 3.62 5.99 4.17
C ASP A 134 2.95 4.61 4.00
N TYR A 135 2.34 4.07 5.06
CA TYR A 135 1.50 2.87 4.96
C TYR A 135 0.32 3.07 4.01
N LEU A 136 -0.43 4.18 4.10
CA LEU A 136 -1.53 4.45 3.17
C LEU A 136 -1.05 4.55 1.72
N LYS A 137 0.14 5.11 1.49
CA LYS A 137 0.77 5.16 0.17
C LYS A 137 1.09 3.79 -0.41
N THR A 138 1.28 2.76 0.41
CA THR A 138 1.44 1.38 -0.08
C THR A 138 0.13 0.78 -0.61
N LEU A 139 -1.02 1.26 -0.15
CA LEU A 139 -2.34 0.76 -0.53
C LEU A 139 -2.85 1.37 -1.84
N ALA A 140 -2.62 2.68 -2.04
CA ALA A 140 -3.03 3.39 -3.25
C ALA A 140 -2.02 4.48 -3.63
N GLY A 141 -1.90 4.74 -4.94
CA GLY A 141 -1.03 5.79 -5.46
C GLY A 141 -1.50 7.21 -5.15
N ASP A 142 -2.83 7.41 -5.09
CA ASP A 142 -3.46 8.72 -4.88
C ASP A 142 -4.05 8.79 -3.47
N VAL A 143 -3.37 9.51 -2.57
CA VAL A 143 -3.75 9.66 -1.16
C VAL A 143 -3.98 11.13 -0.84
N HIS A 144 -5.18 11.44 -0.41
CA HIS A 144 -5.60 12.77 0.03
C HIS A 144 -5.85 12.75 1.53
N VAL A 145 -5.16 13.60 2.26
CA VAL A 145 -5.29 13.74 3.71
C VAL A 145 -5.62 15.19 4.02
N VAL A 146 -6.51 15.43 4.98
CA VAL A 146 -6.72 16.73 5.61
C VAL A 146 -6.21 16.71 7.04
N ARG A 147 -5.91 17.89 7.57
CA ARG A 147 -5.33 18.05 8.90
C ARG A 147 -6.36 17.80 9.98
N GLY A 148 -6.08 16.81 10.85
CA GLY A 148 -6.77 16.65 12.11
C GLY A 148 -6.17 17.50 13.24
N ASP A 149 -6.84 17.54 14.37
CA ASP A 149 -6.42 18.28 15.56
C ASP A 149 -5.17 17.69 16.24
N PHE A 150 -4.81 16.42 15.93
CA PHE A 150 -3.60 15.74 16.43
C PHE A 150 -2.49 15.60 15.37
N ASP A 151 -2.63 16.24 14.21
CA ASP A 151 -1.62 16.21 13.13
C ASP A 151 -0.71 17.45 13.15
N GLU A 152 -0.29 17.92 14.31
CA GLU A 152 0.44 19.20 14.50
C GLU A 152 1.73 19.31 13.70
N ASN A 153 2.43 18.20 13.51
CA ASN A 153 3.74 18.17 12.85
C ASN A 153 3.65 17.80 11.35
N LEU A 154 2.44 17.65 10.80
CA LEU A 154 2.23 17.24 9.43
C LEU A 154 1.55 18.36 8.62
N ASN A 155 2.18 18.75 7.52
CA ASN A 155 1.71 19.86 6.71
C ASN A 155 0.57 19.43 5.76
N TYR A 156 -0.59 19.10 6.33
CA TYR A 156 -1.81 18.80 5.59
C TYR A 156 -2.72 20.03 5.49
N PRO A 157 -3.52 20.16 4.40
CA PRO A 157 -4.52 21.21 4.29
C PRO A 157 -5.67 20.99 5.28
N GLU A 158 -6.29 22.08 5.75
CA GLU A 158 -7.47 22.04 6.63
C GLU A 158 -8.68 21.40 5.96
N GLN A 159 -8.80 21.61 4.65
CA GLN A 159 -9.90 21.12 3.82
C GLN A 159 -9.40 20.84 2.41
N LYS A 160 -10.04 19.91 1.74
CA LYS A 160 -9.68 19.54 0.36
C LYS A 160 -10.92 19.17 -0.44
N VAL A 161 -10.98 19.59 -1.69
CA VAL A 161 -11.99 19.13 -2.64
C VAL A 161 -11.30 18.25 -3.68
N VAL A 162 -11.83 17.06 -3.89
CA VAL A 162 -11.30 16.07 -4.84
C VAL A 162 -12.40 15.69 -5.81
N THR A 163 -12.10 15.63 -7.09
CA THR A 163 -13.05 15.18 -8.10
C THR A 163 -12.76 13.71 -8.46
N VAL A 164 -13.71 12.84 -8.25
CA VAL A 164 -13.62 11.43 -8.63
C VAL A 164 -14.80 11.06 -9.53
N GLY A 165 -14.51 10.76 -10.79
CA GLY A 165 -15.57 10.58 -11.79
C GLY A 165 -16.38 11.85 -11.99
N GLN A 166 -17.69 11.79 -11.76
CA GLN A 166 -18.61 12.92 -11.88
C GLN A 166 -18.91 13.60 -10.53
N PHE A 167 -18.30 13.11 -9.43
CA PHE A 167 -18.55 13.58 -8.08
C PHE A 167 -17.46 14.54 -7.62
N LYS A 168 -17.89 15.68 -7.11
CA LYS A 168 -17.05 16.57 -6.30
C LYS A 168 -17.18 16.12 -4.84
N ILE A 169 -16.06 15.77 -4.22
CA ILE A 169 -16.01 15.25 -2.86
C ILE A 169 -15.26 16.24 -1.99
N GLY A 170 -15.93 16.79 -1.01
CA GLY A 170 -15.31 17.63 0.02
C GLY A 170 -14.77 16.77 1.16
N LEU A 171 -13.58 17.08 1.62
CA LEU A 171 -12.91 16.40 2.72
C LEU A 171 -12.51 17.42 3.78
N ILE A 172 -12.94 17.19 5.01
CA ILE A 172 -12.64 17.99 6.20
C ILE A 172 -12.47 17.05 7.40
N HIS A 173 -11.65 17.44 8.38
CA HIS A 173 -11.56 16.62 9.60
C HIS A 173 -12.85 16.69 10.43
N GLY A 174 -13.37 17.89 10.69
CA GLY A 174 -14.63 18.06 11.40
C GLY A 174 -14.50 18.67 12.80
N HIS A 175 -13.28 18.79 13.37
CA HIS A 175 -13.07 19.49 14.66
C HIS A 175 -13.44 20.98 14.58
N GLN A 176 -13.41 21.55 13.38
CA GLN A 176 -13.77 22.95 13.13
C GLN A 176 -15.28 23.20 13.16
N VAL A 177 -16.09 22.15 13.08
CA VAL A 177 -17.56 22.21 13.03
C VAL A 177 -18.12 22.11 14.44
N ILE A 178 -18.72 23.17 14.95
CA ILE A 178 -19.27 23.22 16.29
C ILE A 178 -20.79 23.55 16.20
N PRO A 179 -21.65 22.71 16.79
CA PRO A 179 -21.40 21.43 17.46
C PRO A 179 -20.82 20.35 16.54
N TRP A 180 -20.00 19.41 17.09
CA TRP A 180 -19.38 18.36 16.29
C TRP A 180 -20.43 17.41 15.69
N GLY A 181 -20.33 17.18 14.37
CA GLY A 181 -21.28 16.34 13.66
C GLY A 181 -22.65 16.98 13.41
N ASP A 182 -22.85 18.28 13.73
CA ASP A 182 -24.11 18.97 13.49
C ASP A 182 -24.44 19.03 12.01
N MET A 183 -25.60 18.49 11.63
CA MET A 183 -26.05 18.37 10.26
C MET A 183 -26.22 19.75 9.58
N ALA A 184 -26.74 20.75 10.27
CA ALA A 184 -26.97 22.08 9.70
C ALA A 184 -25.64 22.77 9.39
N SER A 185 -24.65 22.65 10.27
CA SER A 185 -23.30 23.19 10.08
C SER A 185 -22.55 22.47 8.96
N LEU A 186 -22.70 21.15 8.86
CA LEU A 186 -22.13 20.35 7.75
C LEU A 186 -22.79 20.73 6.41
N ALA A 187 -24.11 20.99 6.39
CA ALA A 187 -24.81 21.44 5.18
C ALA A 187 -24.34 22.83 4.71
N LEU A 188 -24.02 23.73 5.63
CA LEU A 188 -23.41 25.02 5.31
C LEU A 188 -22.05 24.86 4.61
N LEU A 189 -21.18 24.00 5.16
CA LEU A 189 -19.88 23.71 4.56
C LEU A 189 -20.00 23.03 3.20
N GLN A 190 -20.93 22.10 3.05
CA GLN A 190 -21.19 21.44 1.78
C GLN A 190 -21.55 22.46 0.69
N ARG A 191 -22.42 23.44 1.00
CA ARG A 191 -22.78 24.51 0.07
C ARG A 191 -21.59 25.44 -0.23
N GLN A 192 -20.79 25.78 0.79
CA GLN A 192 -19.60 26.60 0.63
C GLN A 192 -18.56 25.94 -0.29
N PHE A 193 -18.38 24.62 -0.19
CA PHE A 193 -17.45 23.86 -1.03
C PHE A 193 -18.03 23.51 -2.40
N ASP A 194 -19.34 23.65 -2.58
CA ASP A 194 -20.07 23.24 -3.79
C ASP A 194 -19.76 21.79 -4.17
N VAL A 195 -19.94 20.87 -3.21
CA VAL A 195 -19.62 19.43 -3.38
C VAL A 195 -20.88 18.57 -3.40
N ASP A 196 -20.79 17.39 -4.01
CA ASP A 196 -21.87 16.40 -4.04
C ASP A 196 -21.83 15.49 -2.81
N ILE A 197 -20.62 15.22 -2.33
CA ILE A 197 -20.38 14.36 -1.16
C ILE A 197 -19.49 15.14 -0.19
N LEU A 198 -19.88 15.23 1.08
CA LEU A 198 -19.04 15.79 2.14
C LEU A 198 -18.59 14.66 3.08
N ILE A 199 -17.28 14.54 3.23
CA ILE A 199 -16.66 13.59 4.17
C ILE A 199 -16.10 14.37 5.35
N SER A 200 -16.54 13.99 6.56
CA SER A 200 -16.08 14.55 7.83
C SER A 200 -15.69 13.43 8.78
N GLY A 201 -14.91 13.71 9.80
CA GLY A 201 -14.49 12.77 10.85
C GLY A 201 -14.69 13.36 12.22
N HIS A 202 -13.67 13.20 13.10
CA HIS A 202 -13.55 13.75 14.45
C HIS A 202 -14.45 13.12 15.51
N THR A 203 -15.72 12.82 15.22
CA THR A 203 -16.64 12.22 16.20
C THR A 203 -16.34 10.76 16.51
N HIS A 204 -15.47 10.10 15.72
CA HIS A 204 -15.12 8.68 15.78
C HIS A 204 -16.30 7.72 15.59
N LYS A 205 -17.47 8.22 15.25
CA LYS A 205 -18.68 7.44 15.01
C LYS A 205 -19.01 7.41 13.54
N PHE A 206 -19.26 6.19 13.01
CA PHE A 206 -19.72 6.07 11.64
C PHE A 206 -21.11 6.70 11.50
N GLU A 207 -21.26 7.56 10.50
CA GLU A 207 -22.54 8.11 10.07
C GLU A 207 -22.56 8.28 8.56
N ALA A 208 -23.67 7.94 7.92
CA ALA A 208 -23.90 8.22 6.51
C ALA A 208 -25.39 8.55 6.30
N PHE A 209 -25.66 9.69 5.67
CA PHE A 209 -27.01 10.15 5.40
C PHE A 209 -27.08 11.03 4.15
N GLU A 210 -28.25 11.11 3.57
CA GLU A 210 -28.58 12.03 2.48
C GLU A 210 -29.39 13.21 3.02
N HIS A 211 -28.97 14.42 2.66
CA HIS A 211 -29.69 15.63 3.00
C HIS A 211 -29.61 16.61 1.83
N GLU A 212 -30.76 17.17 1.41
CA GLU A 212 -30.88 18.12 0.28
C GLU A 212 -30.22 17.58 -1.01
N ASN A 213 -30.44 16.31 -1.35
CA ASN A 213 -29.82 15.62 -2.49
C ASN A 213 -28.28 15.66 -2.48
N LYS A 214 -27.67 15.75 -1.31
CA LYS A 214 -26.24 15.66 -1.10
C LYS A 214 -25.93 14.55 -0.08
N PHE A 215 -24.78 13.94 -0.23
CA PHE A 215 -24.40 12.80 0.58
C PHE A 215 -23.32 13.17 1.61
N TYR A 216 -23.53 12.78 2.84
CA TYR A 216 -22.65 13.06 3.98
C TYR A 216 -22.13 11.74 4.54
N ILE A 217 -20.82 11.65 4.74
CA ILE A 217 -20.18 10.44 5.25
C ILE A 217 -19.20 10.82 6.35
N ASN A 218 -19.33 10.17 7.48
CA ASN A 218 -18.30 10.10 8.51
C ASN A 218 -17.82 8.65 8.59
N PRO A 219 -16.55 8.33 8.27
CA PRO A 219 -16.08 6.96 8.28
C PRO A 219 -15.92 6.38 9.71
N GLY A 220 -16.01 7.23 10.73
CA GLY A 220 -15.65 6.88 12.09
C GLY A 220 -14.14 6.72 12.29
N SER A 221 -13.72 6.09 13.37
CA SER A 221 -12.32 5.78 13.63
C SER A 221 -11.95 4.41 13.08
N ALA A 222 -10.93 4.34 12.20
CA ALA A 222 -10.51 3.07 11.61
C ALA A 222 -9.81 2.13 12.61
N THR A 223 -9.32 2.66 13.72
CA THR A 223 -8.71 1.90 14.82
C THR A 223 -9.64 1.67 16.00
N GLY A 224 -10.79 2.36 16.03
CA GLY A 224 -11.63 2.42 17.22
C GLY A 224 -11.03 3.27 18.35
N ALA A 225 -10.26 4.29 17.98
CA ALA A 225 -9.60 5.16 18.95
C ALA A 225 -10.61 5.85 19.85
N TYR A 226 -10.27 5.95 21.13
CA TYR A 226 -11.09 6.60 22.15
C TYR A 226 -11.45 8.06 21.77
N HIS A 227 -12.68 8.44 22.04
CA HIS A 227 -13.17 9.81 21.97
C HIS A 227 -13.89 10.19 23.27
N ALA A 228 -13.74 11.45 23.72
CA ALA A 228 -14.22 11.88 25.03
C ALA A 228 -15.75 11.85 25.19
N LEU A 229 -16.48 11.98 24.09
CA LEU A 229 -17.95 12.03 24.10
C LEU A 229 -18.62 10.68 23.82
N GLU A 230 -17.86 9.66 23.43
CA GLU A 230 -18.41 8.37 23.00
C GLU A 230 -17.74 7.23 23.76
N ASN A 231 -18.52 6.43 24.50
CA ASN A 231 -17.99 5.38 25.36
C ASN A 231 -17.72 4.05 24.65
N ASN A 232 -18.31 3.83 23.46
CA ASN A 232 -18.20 2.57 22.74
C ASN A 232 -17.96 2.80 21.26
N ILE A 233 -16.71 3.02 20.90
CA ILE A 233 -16.31 3.30 19.52
C ILE A 233 -16.05 1.98 18.79
N ILE A 234 -16.81 1.76 17.73
CA ILE A 234 -16.67 0.60 16.86
C ILE A 234 -15.67 0.96 15.75
N PRO A 235 -14.55 0.22 15.62
CA PRO A 235 -13.63 0.42 14.51
C PRO A 235 -14.36 0.33 13.18
N SER A 236 -14.19 1.33 12.30
CA SER A 236 -14.90 1.39 11.02
C SER A 236 -14.08 2.08 9.94
N PHE A 237 -14.31 1.69 8.72
CA PHE A 237 -13.88 2.40 7.52
C PHE A 237 -14.91 2.22 6.40
N VAL A 238 -14.81 3.03 5.38
CA VAL A 238 -15.76 3.05 4.27
C VAL A 238 -15.03 2.81 2.95
N LEU A 239 -15.63 2.02 2.09
CA LEU A 239 -15.20 1.79 0.72
C LEU A 239 -16.29 2.25 -0.23
N MET A 240 -16.02 3.25 -1.06
CA MET A 240 -16.98 3.74 -2.07
C MET A 240 -16.61 3.20 -3.44
N ASP A 241 -17.58 2.63 -4.14
CA ASP A 241 -17.49 2.29 -5.55
C ASP A 241 -18.27 3.34 -6.37
N ILE A 242 -17.55 4.16 -7.09
CA ILE A 242 -18.09 5.27 -7.87
C ILE A 242 -18.31 4.81 -9.31
N GLN A 243 -19.57 4.84 -9.76
CA GLN A 243 -19.99 4.39 -11.07
C GLN A 243 -20.88 5.46 -11.74
N ALA A 244 -20.36 6.15 -12.73
CA ALA A 244 -21.09 7.22 -13.41
C ALA A 244 -21.75 8.20 -12.42
N SER A 245 -23.09 8.20 -12.30
CA SER A 245 -23.86 9.08 -11.39
C SER A 245 -24.26 8.39 -10.07
N THR A 246 -23.75 7.18 -9.79
CA THR A 246 -24.10 6.41 -8.59
C THR A 246 -22.86 6.12 -7.75
N VAL A 247 -23.00 6.23 -6.45
CA VAL A 247 -21.98 5.82 -5.47
C VAL A 247 -22.55 4.72 -4.60
N VAL A 248 -21.91 3.57 -4.61
CA VAL A 248 -22.23 2.48 -3.70
C VAL A 248 -21.20 2.47 -2.57
N THR A 249 -21.67 2.71 -1.38
CA THR A 249 -20.86 2.84 -0.17
C THR A 249 -20.96 1.57 0.66
N TYR A 250 -19.83 0.95 0.92
CA TYR A 250 -19.71 -0.22 1.79
C TYR A 250 -19.03 0.19 3.08
N VAL A 251 -19.74 -0.02 4.17
CA VAL A 251 -19.27 0.33 5.52
C VAL A 251 -18.81 -0.92 6.21
N TYR A 252 -17.56 -0.94 6.60
CA TYR A 252 -16.93 -2.04 7.32
C TYR A 252 -16.83 -1.68 8.80
N GLN A 253 -17.45 -2.46 9.67
CA GLN A 253 -17.44 -2.27 11.11
C GLN A 253 -16.93 -3.55 11.79
N LEU A 254 -15.99 -3.39 12.72
CA LEU A 254 -15.49 -4.50 13.52
C LEU A 254 -16.26 -4.59 14.82
N ILE A 255 -17.22 -5.50 14.90
CA ILE A 255 -18.07 -5.70 16.08
C ILE A 255 -17.65 -7.01 16.78
N GLY A 256 -17.02 -6.85 17.94
CA GLY A 256 -16.36 -7.98 18.60
C GLY A 256 -15.24 -8.53 17.72
N ASP A 257 -15.38 -9.81 17.34
CA ASP A 257 -14.44 -10.49 16.44
C ASP A 257 -14.88 -10.56 14.99
N ASP A 258 -16.05 -9.99 14.62
CA ASP A 258 -16.56 -10.11 13.27
C ASP A 258 -16.61 -8.77 12.53
N VAL A 259 -16.30 -8.82 11.22
CA VAL A 259 -16.46 -7.67 10.35
C VAL A 259 -17.84 -7.70 9.74
N LYS A 260 -18.68 -6.75 10.12
CA LYS A 260 -19.97 -6.51 9.49
C LYS A 260 -19.80 -5.53 8.34
N VAL A 261 -20.55 -5.76 7.26
CA VAL A 261 -20.54 -4.90 6.06
C VAL A 261 -21.98 -4.46 5.78
N GLU A 262 -22.17 -3.15 5.77
CA GLU A 262 -23.41 -2.51 5.33
C GLU A 262 -23.23 -1.90 3.95
N ARG A 263 -24.31 -1.89 3.14
CA ARG A 263 -24.33 -1.29 1.80
C ARG A 263 -25.32 -0.14 1.77
N ILE A 264 -24.86 1.03 1.38
CA ILE A 264 -25.67 2.24 1.17
C ILE A 264 -25.46 2.70 -0.27
N GLU A 265 -26.52 3.14 -0.93
CA GLU A 265 -26.44 3.64 -2.32
C GLU A 265 -26.93 5.08 -2.38
N TYR A 266 -26.12 5.93 -3.02
CA TYR A 266 -26.47 7.31 -3.33
C TYR A 266 -26.40 7.56 -4.83
N LYS A 267 -27.40 8.24 -5.38
CA LYS A 267 -27.47 8.60 -6.79
C LYS A 267 -27.56 10.10 -6.93
N LYS A 268 -26.62 10.68 -7.68
CA LYS A 268 -26.63 12.10 -8.03
C LYS A 268 -27.82 12.39 -8.92
N SER A 269 -28.68 13.31 -8.50
CA SER A 269 -29.85 13.80 -9.25
C SER A 269 -29.43 14.75 -10.37
#